data_f93ccb31ee948f6326f3f93ea4168596
#
_entry.id   f93ccb31ee948f6326f3f93ea4168596
#
_cell.length_a   1.000
_cell.length_b   1.000
_cell.length_c   1.000
_cell.angle_alpha   90.00
_cell.angle_beta   90.00
_cell.angle_gamma   90.00
#
_symmetry.space_group_name_H-M   'P 1'
#
loop_
_entity.id
_entity.type
_entity.pdbx_description
1 polymer ?
#
loop_
_entity_poly.entity_id
_entity_poly.type
_entity_poly.pdbx_seq_one_letter_code
_entity_poly.pdbx_strand_id
1 'polypeptide(L)'
;MATKKRKTTTRRAASRKKRAEQRLPAGLGTLFAGLLLVVLAFVEGDSAWKALHDVLFGLFGCGSFVLGAAVCCLAVQYTRGEDLLPPIFKLILGLVFACGTVIVFSDIQPQGLSAFQMTAACYANGVNAWLGGGALGAL
;
A
#
# COMPACT_ATOMS: atom_id res chain seq x y z
N MET A 1 21.45 16.63 -46.60
CA MET A 1 20.36 16.92 -45.57
C MET A 1 20.27 15.86 -44.47
N ALA A 2 21.34 15.43 -43.80
CA ALA A 2 21.32 14.33 -42.84
C ALA A 2 21.72 14.67 -41.40
N THR A 3 21.92 15.93 -41.05
CA THR A 3 22.48 16.31 -39.73
C THR A 3 21.47 16.73 -38.66
N LYS A 4 20.21 16.88 -39.00
CA LYS A 4 19.19 17.38 -38.04
C LYS A 4 18.59 16.29 -37.12
N LYS A 5 18.69 15.01 -37.51
CA LYS A 5 18.08 13.88 -36.76
C LYS A 5 18.90 13.42 -35.55
N ARG A 6 20.22 13.65 -35.54
CA ARG A 6 21.13 13.18 -34.49
C ARG A 6 21.10 14.03 -33.22
N LYS A 7 20.78 15.32 -33.30
CA LYS A 7 20.72 16.23 -32.14
C LYS A 7 19.48 16.06 -31.27
N THR A 8 18.39 15.55 -31.83
CA THR A 8 17.13 15.35 -31.08
C THR A 8 17.16 14.09 -30.22
N THR A 9 17.87 13.05 -30.62
CA THR A 9 17.99 11.81 -29.85
C THR A 9 18.88 11.99 -28.62
N THR A 10 19.95 12.73 -28.69
CA THR A 10 20.84 13.03 -27.56
C THR A 10 20.19 13.92 -26.51
N ARG A 11 19.37 14.90 -26.89
CA ARG A 11 18.59 15.73 -25.95
C ARG A 11 17.52 14.95 -25.22
N ARG A 12 16.84 14.01 -25.88
CA ARG A 12 15.85 13.13 -25.25
C ARG A 12 16.47 12.13 -24.27
N ALA A 13 17.66 11.61 -24.61
CA ALA A 13 18.40 10.71 -23.71
C ALA A 13 18.91 11.45 -22.46
N ALA A 14 19.44 12.65 -22.59
CA ALA A 14 19.91 13.48 -21.47
C ALA A 14 18.74 13.91 -20.55
N SER A 15 17.57 14.23 -21.10
CA SER A 15 16.37 14.57 -20.32
C SER A 15 15.82 13.36 -19.57
N ARG A 16 15.88 12.16 -20.16
CA ARG A 16 15.48 10.92 -19.49
C ARG A 16 16.42 10.58 -18.33
N LYS A 17 17.71 10.75 -18.51
CA LYS A 17 18.72 10.50 -17.46
C LYS A 17 18.54 11.45 -16.28
N LYS A 18 18.35 12.75 -16.51
CA LYS A 18 18.04 13.72 -15.43
C LYS A 18 16.77 13.40 -14.66
N ARG A 19 15.70 12.97 -15.35
CA ARG A 19 14.46 12.56 -14.69
C ARG A 19 14.61 11.28 -13.87
N ALA A 20 15.42 10.33 -14.32
CA ALA A 20 15.74 9.12 -13.58
C ALA A 20 16.55 9.44 -12.32
N GLU A 21 17.55 10.30 -12.41
CA GLU A 21 18.35 10.73 -11.26
C GLU A 21 17.52 11.47 -10.19
N GLN A 22 16.54 12.27 -10.60
CA GLN A 22 15.63 12.96 -9.67
C GLN A 22 14.61 12.03 -9.00
N ARG A 23 14.24 10.90 -9.65
CA ARG A 23 13.28 9.92 -9.10
C ARG A 23 13.92 8.92 -8.15
N LEU A 24 15.20 8.71 -8.23
CA LEU A 24 15.94 7.76 -7.40
C LEU A 24 15.77 8.01 -5.89
N PRO A 25 16.00 9.23 -5.35
CA PRO A 25 15.86 9.46 -3.91
C PRO A 25 14.43 9.29 -3.42
N ALA A 26 13.43 9.74 -4.20
CA ALA A 26 12.03 9.56 -3.85
C ALA A 26 11.61 8.08 -3.90
N GLY A 27 12.07 7.34 -4.91
CA GLY A 27 11.81 5.90 -5.03
C GLY A 27 12.45 5.09 -3.91
N LEU A 28 13.68 5.43 -3.51
CA LEU A 28 14.37 4.83 -2.36
C LEU A 28 13.61 5.10 -1.05
N GLY A 29 13.16 6.34 -0.84
CA GLY A 29 12.36 6.70 0.33
C GLY A 29 11.04 5.93 0.39
N THR A 30 10.35 5.80 -0.74
CA THR A 30 9.11 5.00 -0.83
C THR A 30 9.38 3.51 -0.61
N LEU A 31 10.49 2.97 -1.13
CA LEU A 31 10.88 1.58 -0.89
C LEU A 31 11.17 1.33 0.59
N PHE A 32 11.88 2.25 1.24
CA PHE A 32 12.15 2.17 2.68
C PHE A 32 10.86 2.20 3.49
N ALA A 33 9.92 3.10 3.15
CA ALA A 33 8.60 3.16 3.79
C ALA A 33 7.81 1.86 3.58
N GLY A 34 7.82 1.29 2.38
CA GLY A 34 7.18 0.00 2.10
C GLY A 34 7.79 -1.15 2.91
N LEU A 35 9.11 -1.19 3.01
CA LEU A 35 9.82 -2.19 3.81
C LEU A 35 9.50 -2.04 5.31
N LEU A 36 9.43 -0.80 5.81
CA LEU A 36 9.04 -0.51 7.18
C LEU A 36 7.61 -0.96 7.46
N LEU A 37 6.68 -0.78 6.54
CA LEU A 37 5.31 -1.30 6.64
C LEU A 37 5.28 -2.83 6.68
N VAL A 38 6.11 -3.50 5.88
CA VAL A 38 6.24 -4.97 5.93
C VAL A 38 6.76 -5.41 7.28
N VAL A 39 7.82 -4.78 7.79
CA VAL A 39 8.37 -5.12 9.12
C VAL A 39 7.35 -4.85 10.22
N LEU A 40 6.62 -3.73 10.14
CA LEU A 40 5.56 -3.37 11.09
C LEU A 40 4.43 -4.41 11.09
N ALA A 41 4.12 -5.02 9.94
CA ALA A 41 3.09 -6.05 9.84
C ALA A 41 3.52 -7.41 10.44
N PHE A 42 4.83 -7.72 10.47
CA PHE A 42 5.33 -9.01 10.96
C PHE A 42 5.88 -8.97 12.38
N VAL A 43 6.30 -7.80 12.85
CA VAL A 43 6.98 -7.65 14.14
C VAL A 43 6.08 -6.91 15.11
N GLU A 44 5.62 -7.61 16.13
CA GLU A 44 4.96 -7.00 17.27
C GLU A 44 6.05 -6.35 18.16
N GLY A 45 5.89 -5.08 18.47
CA GLY A 45 6.81 -4.33 19.32
C GLY A 45 6.09 -3.73 20.53
N ASP A 46 6.81 -2.96 21.31
CA ASP A 46 6.29 -2.27 22.48
C ASP A 46 6.02 -0.79 22.23
N SER A 47 5.21 -0.19 23.09
CA SER A 47 4.93 1.26 23.13
C SER A 47 4.44 1.83 21.78
N ALA A 48 5.18 2.75 21.21
CA ALA A 48 4.84 3.44 19.97
C ALA A 48 4.75 2.50 18.75
N TRP A 49 5.60 1.46 18.71
CA TRP A 49 5.58 0.47 17.64
C TRP A 49 4.27 -0.35 17.66
N LYS A 50 3.84 -0.76 18.86
CA LYS A 50 2.57 -1.44 19.07
C LYS A 50 1.40 -0.56 18.64
N ALA A 51 1.39 0.71 19.00
CA ALA A 51 0.33 1.63 18.61
C ALA A 51 0.22 1.77 17.09
N LEU A 52 1.36 1.86 16.38
CA LEU A 52 1.38 1.88 14.91
C LEU A 52 0.88 0.56 14.31
N HIS A 53 1.30 -0.57 14.86
CA HIS A 53 0.86 -1.90 14.46
C HIS A 53 -0.66 -2.03 14.62
N ASP A 54 -1.20 -1.68 15.79
CA ASP A 54 -2.63 -1.76 16.10
C ASP A 54 -3.47 -0.85 15.17
N VAL A 55 -2.99 0.35 14.86
CA VAL A 55 -3.64 1.25 13.89
C VAL A 55 -3.61 0.65 12.49
N LEU A 56 -2.49 0.09 12.06
CA LEU A 56 -2.35 -0.50 10.74
C LEU A 56 -3.30 -1.71 10.58
N PHE A 57 -3.29 -2.61 11.55
CA PHE A 57 -4.15 -3.79 11.53
C PHE A 57 -5.63 -3.47 11.81
N GLY A 58 -5.90 -2.51 12.68
CA GLY A 58 -7.26 -2.03 12.91
C GLY A 58 -7.89 -1.43 11.66
N LEU A 59 -7.13 -0.72 10.84
CA LEU A 59 -7.63 -0.11 9.60
C LEU A 59 -7.71 -1.13 8.47
N PHE A 60 -6.64 -1.86 8.19
CA PHE A 60 -6.47 -2.69 7.00
C PHE A 60 -6.60 -4.19 7.30
N GLY A 61 -6.51 -4.60 8.57
CA GLY A 61 -6.51 -6.02 8.92
C GLY A 61 -5.43 -6.80 8.15
N CYS A 62 -5.80 -7.95 7.60
CA CYS A 62 -4.92 -8.76 6.75
C CYS A 62 -4.43 -8.01 5.49
N GLY A 63 -5.14 -6.96 5.05
CA GLY A 63 -4.72 -6.09 3.96
C GLY A 63 -3.40 -5.37 4.23
N SER A 64 -2.95 -5.28 5.49
CA SER A 64 -1.68 -4.69 5.89
C SER A 64 -0.49 -5.36 5.22
N PHE A 65 -0.51 -6.69 5.08
CA PHE A 65 0.52 -7.45 4.37
C PHE A 65 0.57 -7.09 2.88
N VAL A 66 -0.61 -6.99 2.27
CA VAL A 66 -0.74 -6.61 0.85
C VAL A 66 -0.28 -5.17 0.65
N LEU A 67 -0.63 -4.26 1.57
CA LEU A 67 -0.25 -2.85 1.50
C LEU A 67 1.27 -2.67 1.50
N GLY A 68 1.99 -3.31 2.42
CA GLY A 68 3.44 -3.21 2.49
C GLY A 68 4.13 -3.70 1.22
N ALA A 69 3.75 -4.90 0.73
CA ALA A 69 4.28 -5.45 -0.52
C ALA A 69 3.97 -4.56 -1.73
N ALA A 70 2.77 -4.01 -1.76
CA ALA A 70 2.31 -3.15 -2.84
C ALA A 70 3.06 -1.82 -2.91
N VAL A 71 3.33 -1.18 -1.75
CA VAL A 71 4.15 0.04 -1.69
C VAL A 71 5.57 -0.24 -2.18
N CYS A 72 6.16 -1.39 -1.86
CA CYS A 72 7.45 -1.80 -2.40
C CYS A 72 7.41 -1.96 -3.94
N CYS A 73 6.38 -2.61 -4.48
CA CYS A 73 6.20 -2.75 -5.93
C CYS A 73 6.05 -1.38 -6.62
N LEU A 74 5.27 -0.47 -6.04
CA LEU A 74 5.11 0.90 -6.56
C LEU A 74 6.44 1.67 -6.55
N ALA A 75 7.24 1.53 -5.50
CA ALA A 75 8.56 2.16 -5.41
C ALA A 75 9.48 1.70 -6.56
N VAL A 76 9.49 0.41 -6.86
CA VAL A 76 10.27 -0.16 -7.98
C VAL A 76 9.76 0.36 -9.33
N GLN A 77 8.44 0.40 -9.54
CA GLN A 77 7.87 0.93 -10.79
C GLN A 77 8.14 2.42 -10.96
N TYR A 78 8.07 3.18 -9.87
CA TYR A 78 8.41 4.60 -9.87
C TYR A 78 9.86 4.85 -10.27
N THR A 79 10.81 4.07 -9.75
CA THR A 79 12.23 4.17 -10.12
C THR A 79 12.46 3.79 -11.59
N ARG A 80 11.69 2.85 -12.14
CA ARG A 80 11.73 2.47 -13.56
C ARG A 80 11.13 3.52 -14.48
N GLY A 81 10.41 4.50 -13.92
CA GLY A 81 9.77 5.57 -14.69
C GLY A 81 8.48 5.13 -15.41
N GLU A 82 7.86 4.05 -14.93
CA GLU A 82 6.58 3.55 -15.42
C GLU A 82 5.42 4.41 -14.91
N ASP A 83 4.28 4.36 -15.60
CA ASP A 83 3.08 5.07 -15.18
C ASP A 83 2.47 4.38 -13.95
N LEU A 84 2.29 5.15 -12.87
CA LEU A 84 1.82 4.64 -11.58
C LEU A 84 0.30 4.51 -11.46
N LEU A 85 -0.46 5.21 -12.29
CA LEU A 85 -1.93 5.22 -12.21
C LEU A 85 -2.56 3.82 -12.32
N PRO A 86 -2.21 2.99 -13.34
CA PRO A 86 -2.78 1.66 -13.45
C PRO A 86 -2.46 0.73 -12.28
N PRO A 87 -1.20 0.67 -11.78
CA PRO A 87 -0.89 -0.19 -10.64
C PRO A 87 -1.50 0.32 -9.33
N ILE A 88 -1.59 1.63 -9.08
CA ILE A 88 -2.25 2.18 -7.90
C ILE A 88 -3.71 1.76 -7.87
N PHE A 89 -4.43 1.88 -8.99
CA PHE A 89 -5.83 1.49 -9.06
C PHE A 89 -6.03 -0.01 -8.78
N LYS A 90 -5.20 -0.87 -9.36
CA LYS A 90 -5.22 -2.32 -9.10
C LYS A 90 -4.92 -2.64 -7.64
N LEU A 91 -4.03 -1.90 -7.02
CA LEU A 91 -3.66 -2.05 -5.62
C LEU A 91 -4.82 -1.70 -4.69
N ILE A 92 -5.45 -0.54 -4.90
CA ILE A 92 -6.62 -0.12 -4.13
C ILE A 92 -7.73 -1.17 -4.25
N LEU A 93 -8.04 -1.61 -5.47
CA LEU A 93 -9.05 -2.62 -5.73
C LEU A 93 -8.72 -3.95 -5.05
N GLY A 94 -7.46 -4.40 -5.15
CA GLY A 94 -6.98 -5.61 -4.49
C GLY A 94 -7.04 -5.53 -2.97
N LEU A 95 -6.71 -4.37 -2.39
CA LEU A 95 -6.78 -4.12 -0.96
C LEU A 95 -8.23 -4.18 -0.46
N VAL A 96 -9.12 -3.47 -1.12
CA VAL A 96 -10.56 -3.47 -0.76
C VAL A 96 -11.13 -4.89 -0.89
N PHE A 97 -10.78 -5.62 -1.94
CA PHE A 97 -11.22 -6.99 -2.13
C PHE A 97 -10.68 -7.91 -1.03
N ALA A 98 -9.39 -7.82 -0.69
CA ALA A 98 -8.80 -8.63 0.38
C ALA A 98 -9.45 -8.35 1.75
N CYS A 99 -9.64 -7.08 2.11
CA CYS A 99 -10.32 -6.71 3.35
C CYS A 99 -11.78 -7.19 3.38
N GLY A 100 -12.50 -7.04 2.27
CA GLY A 100 -13.91 -7.44 2.16
C GLY A 100 -14.11 -8.96 2.23
N THR A 101 -13.25 -9.75 1.58
CA THR A 101 -13.35 -11.22 1.63
C THR A 101 -13.14 -11.78 3.03
N VAL A 102 -12.24 -11.20 3.80
CA VAL A 102 -11.99 -11.66 5.18
C VAL A 102 -13.18 -11.39 6.09
N ILE A 103 -13.90 -10.29 5.90
CA ILE A 103 -15.10 -10.01 6.71
C ILE A 103 -16.22 -10.99 6.42
N VAL A 104 -16.37 -11.44 5.19
CA VAL A 104 -17.37 -12.48 4.84
C VAL A 104 -17.12 -13.79 5.61
N PHE A 105 -15.85 -14.08 5.92
CA PHE A 105 -15.44 -15.26 6.69
C PHE A 105 -15.29 -14.99 8.19
N SER A 106 -15.48 -13.74 8.65
CA SER A 106 -15.45 -13.41 10.07
C SER A 106 -16.80 -13.67 10.72
N ASP A 107 -16.79 -14.05 12.01
CA ASP A 107 -18.00 -14.28 12.80
C ASP A 107 -18.76 -12.98 13.15
N ILE A 108 -18.41 -11.85 12.55
CA ILE A 108 -19.07 -10.57 12.80
C ILE A 108 -20.42 -10.57 12.08
N GLN A 109 -21.48 -10.74 12.88
CA GLN A 109 -22.85 -10.68 12.36
C GLN A 109 -23.31 -9.22 12.24
N PRO A 110 -23.65 -8.75 11.03
CA PRO A 110 -24.07 -7.35 10.82
C PRO A 110 -25.46 -7.04 11.34
N GLN A 111 -26.23 -8.04 11.77
CA GLN A 111 -27.63 -7.88 12.17
C GLN A 111 -27.77 -7.02 13.44
N GLY A 112 -28.39 -5.85 13.28
CA GLY A 112 -28.72 -4.95 14.38
C GLY A 112 -27.62 -3.93 14.75
N LEU A 113 -26.48 -3.93 14.08
CA LEU A 113 -25.41 -2.97 14.32
C LEU A 113 -25.58 -1.72 13.43
N SER A 114 -25.37 -0.54 14.01
CA SER A 114 -25.21 0.67 13.20
C SER A 114 -23.90 0.63 12.41
N ALA A 115 -23.79 1.39 11.29
CA ALA A 115 -22.57 1.43 10.48
C ALA A 115 -21.32 1.78 11.31
N PHE A 116 -21.45 2.67 12.29
CA PHE A 116 -20.35 3.04 13.19
C PHE A 116 -19.96 1.88 14.13
N GLN A 117 -20.93 1.16 14.67
CA GLN A 117 -20.67 -0.01 15.53
C GLN A 117 -20.03 -1.14 14.74
N MET A 118 -20.42 -1.32 13.48
CA MET A 118 -19.82 -2.30 12.61
C MET A 118 -18.36 -1.96 12.28
N THR A 119 -18.05 -0.72 11.93
CA THR A 119 -16.68 -0.31 11.70
C THR A 119 -15.80 -0.43 12.95
N ALA A 120 -16.35 -0.11 14.13
CA ALA A 120 -15.62 -0.28 15.38
C ALA A 120 -15.36 -1.76 15.72
N ALA A 121 -16.36 -2.64 15.48
CA ALA A 121 -16.20 -4.08 15.67
C ALA A 121 -15.16 -4.66 14.70
N CYS A 122 -15.18 -4.25 13.43
CA CYS A 122 -14.21 -4.68 12.43
C CYS A 122 -12.80 -4.15 12.73
N TYR A 123 -12.66 -2.93 13.25
CA TYR A 123 -11.39 -2.39 13.74
C TYR A 123 -10.84 -3.24 14.89
N ALA A 124 -11.65 -3.51 15.91
CA ALA A 124 -11.24 -4.34 17.04
C ALA A 124 -10.86 -5.77 16.60
N ASN A 125 -11.59 -6.33 15.64
CA ASN A 125 -11.26 -7.63 15.06
C ASN A 125 -9.92 -7.59 14.31
N GLY A 126 -9.64 -6.52 13.55
CA GLY A 126 -8.36 -6.32 12.88
C GLY A 126 -7.17 -6.26 13.84
N VAL A 127 -7.35 -5.58 14.99
CA VAL A 127 -6.29 -5.48 16.03
C VAL A 127 -6.05 -6.84 16.72
N ASN A 128 -7.10 -7.58 16.99
CA ASN A 128 -7.02 -8.82 17.81
C ASN A 128 -6.80 -10.09 16.98
N ALA A 129 -7.06 -10.06 15.69
CA ALA A 129 -6.94 -11.21 14.81
C ALA A 129 -6.04 -10.91 13.62
N TRP A 130 -5.00 -11.70 13.43
CA TRP A 130 -4.07 -11.60 12.29
C TRP A 130 -4.75 -11.64 10.92
N LEU A 131 -5.90 -12.27 10.84
CA LEU A 131 -6.73 -12.38 9.65
C LEU A 131 -8.01 -11.54 9.76
N GLY A 132 -8.03 -10.50 10.59
CA GLY A 132 -9.16 -9.58 10.64
C GLY A 132 -9.28 -8.73 9.37
N GLY A 133 -10.50 -8.34 9.01
CA GLY A 133 -10.75 -7.51 7.82
C GLY A 133 -10.44 -6.03 8.03
N GLY A 134 -10.24 -5.60 9.28
CA GLY A 134 -10.05 -4.20 9.63
C GLY A 134 -11.26 -3.31 9.33
N ALA A 135 -11.17 -2.02 9.66
CA ALA A 135 -12.25 -1.05 9.46
C ALA A 135 -12.62 -0.86 7.98
N LEU A 136 -11.65 -0.97 7.07
CA LEU A 136 -11.90 -0.86 5.62
C LEU A 136 -12.75 -2.01 5.06
N GLY A 137 -12.74 -3.15 5.71
CA GLY A 137 -13.59 -4.24 5.28
C GLY A 137 -15.07 -4.05 5.63
N ALA A 138 -15.40 -3.13 6.54
CA ALA A 138 -16.78 -2.79 6.91
C ALA A 138 -17.44 -1.81 5.91
N LEU A 139 -16.66 -1.21 4.99
CA LEU A 139 -17.11 -0.29 3.94
C LEU A 139 -17.53 -1.03 2.68
#